data_62572d8d921769be70ea838919aa6d35
#
_entry.id   62572d8d921769be70ea838919aa6d35
#
_cell.length_a   1.000
_cell.length_b   1.000
_cell.length_c   1.000
_cell.angle_alpha   90.00
_cell.angle_beta   90.00
_cell.angle_gamma   90.00
#
_symmetry.space_group_name_H-M   'P 1'
#
loop_
_entity.id
_entity.type
_entity.pdbx_description
1 polymer ?
#
loop_
_entity_poly.entity_id
_entity_poly.type
_entity_poly.pdbx_seq_one_letter_code
_entity_poly.pdbx_strand_id
1 'polypeptide(L)'
;MKNTLKTLFLLISTFFIISCNNEDPTPDSFEENINTERFKGLELGNASFIMPQSSPDVHVEFDYTGTSKVTKISFDVASHNVTKVNKDEIIWELKNHLVPVKNYENQLNPHIHYHLAFDFDEKDKENPLLKPATGVYSFKITVEHEDGTKSVITKKLSILQKFKDLEIGENNTVNFGEDEIHTEFEYISEPNTVTEIKYELWFKEWRTDQKVAIGKWNSVVTILPKNLYEGVKNPHIHYHYDLLPESSKQEYWLNIYVQEKGEKESVKLSVLFEIK
;
A
#
# COMPACT_ATOMS: atom_id res chain seq x y z
N MET A 1 1.20 3.59 -82.84
CA MET A 1 1.02 2.49 -81.89
C MET A 1 1.99 2.75 -80.76
N LYS A 2 1.51 3.30 -79.64
CA LYS A 2 2.30 3.56 -78.43
C LYS A 2 1.54 3.01 -77.24
N ASN A 3 2.05 1.97 -76.63
CA ASN A 3 1.53 1.35 -75.40
C ASN A 3 1.95 2.22 -74.24
N THR A 4 1.01 2.80 -73.51
CA THR A 4 1.24 3.47 -72.27
C THR A 4 0.93 2.48 -71.13
N LEU A 5 2.00 2.04 -70.46
CA LEU A 5 1.96 1.22 -69.27
C LEU A 5 1.54 2.11 -68.09
N LYS A 6 0.35 1.91 -67.55
CA LYS A 6 -0.11 2.59 -66.33
C LYS A 6 0.43 1.82 -65.11
N THR A 7 1.44 2.39 -64.50
CA THR A 7 1.99 1.93 -63.22
C THR A 7 1.01 2.33 -62.10
N LEU A 8 0.33 1.35 -61.53
CA LEU A 8 -0.54 1.53 -60.36
C LEU A 8 0.35 1.58 -59.12
N PHE A 9 0.55 2.77 -58.58
CA PHE A 9 1.21 2.96 -57.27
C PHE A 9 0.20 2.55 -56.18
N LEU A 10 0.38 1.38 -55.60
CA LEU A 10 -0.36 0.96 -54.41
C LEU A 10 0.30 1.63 -53.19
N LEU A 11 -0.31 2.71 -52.70
CA LEU A 11 0.09 3.34 -51.45
C LEU A 11 -0.39 2.45 -50.31
N ILE A 12 0.49 1.63 -49.78
CA ILE A 12 0.27 0.90 -48.49
C ILE A 12 0.49 1.94 -47.40
N SER A 13 -0.60 2.61 -46.96
CA SER A 13 -0.60 3.35 -45.70
C SER A 13 -0.57 2.36 -44.53
N THR A 14 0.62 2.06 -44.04
CA THR A 14 0.80 1.41 -42.77
C THR A 14 0.28 2.34 -41.66
N PHE A 15 -0.93 2.10 -41.25
CA PHE A 15 -1.45 2.62 -39.98
C PHE A 15 -0.60 1.99 -38.87
N PHE A 16 0.38 2.73 -38.35
CA PHE A 16 0.91 2.48 -37.03
C PHE A 16 -0.22 2.78 -36.05
N ILE A 17 -0.94 1.75 -35.65
CA ILE A 17 -1.73 1.77 -34.44
C ILE A 17 -0.70 1.85 -33.32
N ILE A 18 -0.41 3.07 -32.86
CA ILE A 18 0.20 3.28 -31.57
C ILE A 18 -0.92 2.87 -30.58
N SER A 19 -0.95 1.58 -30.27
CA SER A 19 -1.59 1.09 -29.07
C SER A 19 -0.82 1.74 -27.92
N CYS A 20 -1.34 2.83 -27.39
CA CYS A 20 -1.04 3.19 -26.02
C CYS A 20 -1.56 2.01 -25.19
N ASN A 21 -0.68 1.06 -24.92
CA ASN A 21 -0.83 0.19 -23.79
C ASN A 21 -0.79 1.11 -22.56
N ASN A 22 -1.98 1.59 -22.16
CA ASN A 22 -2.22 1.78 -20.75
C ASN A 22 -2.20 0.34 -20.20
N GLU A 23 -1.02 -0.19 -19.99
CA GLU A 23 -0.83 -1.32 -19.12
C GLU A 23 -1.38 -0.84 -17.77
N ASP A 24 -2.57 -1.37 -17.40
CA ASP A 24 -2.92 -1.48 -16.00
C ASP A 24 -1.62 -1.95 -15.33
N PRO A 25 -1.21 -1.34 -14.19
CA PRO A 25 -0.03 -1.83 -13.51
C PRO A 25 -0.22 -3.33 -13.37
N THR A 26 0.56 -4.10 -14.15
CA THR A 26 0.54 -5.56 -14.12
C THR A 26 0.57 -5.94 -12.66
N PRO A 27 -0.30 -6.84 -12.19
CA PRO A 27 -0.22 -7.32 -10.82
C PRO A 27 1.22 -7.74 -10.61
N ASP A 28 1.87 -7.01 -9.72
CA ASP A 28 3.30 -7.10 -9.50
C ASP A 28 3.65 -8.56 -9.27
N SER A 29 4.64 -9.08 -10.00
CA SER A 29 5.20 -10.42 -9.77
C SER A 29 5.68 -10.60 -8.31
N PHE A 30 5.57 -9.56 -7.52
CA PHE A 30 5.85 -9.47 -6.10
C PHE A 30 4.69 -10.00 -5.23
N GLU A 31 3.45 -10.06 -5.73
CA GLU A 31 2.27 -10.50 -4.96
C GLU A 31 2.12 -12.03 -4.96
N GLU A 32 3.14 -12.74 -4.49
CA GLU A 32 3.07 -14.19 -4.29
C GLU A 32 2.48 -14.48 -2.90
N ASN A 33 1.44 -15.30 -2.83
CA ASN A 33 0.84 -15.78 -1.58
C ASN A 33 0.73 -17.31 -1.64
N ILE A 34 1.47 -18.00 -0.75
CA ILE A 34 1.52 -19.46 -0.66
C ILE A 34 1.41 -19.87 0.81
N ASN A 35 0.41 -20.71 1.15
CA ASN A 35 0.19 -21.22 2.49
C ASN A 35 0.07 -20.07 3.53
N THR A 36 -0.68 -19.04 3.22
CA THR A 36 -0.80 -17.83 4.06
C THR A 36 -1.45 -18.10 5.41
N GLU A 37 -2.25 -19.16 5.52
CA GLU A 37 -2.87 -19.61 6.75
C GLU A 37 -1.87 -20.04 7.83
N ARG A 38 -0.60 -20.22 7.45
CA ARG A 38 0.49 -20.55 8.39
C ARG A 38 1.02 -19.35 9.15
N PHE A 39 0.74 -18.14 8.68
CA PHE A 39 1.10 -16.89 9.35
C PHE A 39 -0.08 -16.41 10.20
N LYS A 40 0.10 -16.31 11.50
CA LYS A 40 -0.93 -15.87 12.44
C LYS A 40 -0.45 -14.68 13.23
N GLY A 41 -1.37 -13.77 13.59
CA GLY A 41 -1.03 -12.58 14.35
C GLY A 41 0.00 -11.70 13.63
N LEU A 42 0.01 -11.66 12.29
CA LEU A 42 0.98 -10.87 11.53
C LEU A 42 0.79 -9.38 11.79
N GLU A 43 1.87 -8.76 12.24
CA GLU A 43 2.01 -7.31 12.40
C GLU A 43 3.19 -6.80 11.57
N LEU A 44 2.99 -5.68 10.86
CA LEU A 44 4.02 -4.95 10.13
C LEU A 44 3.88 -3.46 10.49
N GLY A 45 4.83 -2.92 11.24
CA GLY A 45 4.69 -1.63 11.88
C GLY A 45 3.69 -1.69 13.05
N ASN A 46 2.45 -2.05 12.77
CA ASN A 46 1.42 -2.42 13.74
C ASN A 46 0.46 -3.47 13.15
N ALA A 47 -0.56 -3.87 13.90
CA ALA A 47 -1.56 -4.84 13.45
C ALA A 47 -2.37 -4.39 12.21
N SER A 48 -2.46 -3.08 11.96
CA SER A 48 -3.13 -2.49 10.78
C SER A 48 -2.20 -2.29 9.58
N PHE A 49 -0.95 -2.74 9.65
CA PHE A 49 0.09 -2.55 8.62
C PHE A 49 0.37 -1.08 8.30
N ILE A 50 0.41 -0.26 9.33
CA ILE A 50 0.65 1.17 9.26
C ILE A 50 1.79 1.55 10.21
N MET A 51 2.66 2.46 9.77
CA MET A 51 3.70 2.98 10.64
C MET A 51 4.00 4.46 10.34
N PRO A 52 4.40 5.25 11.35
CA PRO A 52 4.86 6.61 11.11
C PRO A 52 6.25 6.61 10.45
N GLN A 53 6.47 7.56 9.54
CA GLN A 53 7.77 7.77 8.88
C GLN A 53 8.92 8.00 9.86
N SER A 54 8.61 8.51 11.05
CA SER A 54 9.59 8.76 12.12
C SER A 54 10.02 7.51 12.88
N SER A 55 9.44 6.34 12.62
CA SER A 55 9.89 5.09 13.23
C SER A 55 11.31 4.77 12.79
N PRO A 56 12.17 4.31 13.70
CA PRO A 56 13.56 3.94 13.37
C PRO A 56 13.66 2.63 12.60
N ASP A 57 12.64 1.80 12.68
CA ASP A 57 12.57 0.46 12.09
C ASP A 57 11.12 0.04 11.83
N VAL A 58 10.95 -1.08 11.15
CA VAL A 58 9.66 -1.76 10.98
C VAL A 58 9.59 -2.91 11.98
N HIS A 59 8.62 -2.84 12.90
CA HIS A 59 8.25 -3.96 13.73
C HIS A 59 7.63 -5.06 12.86
N VAL A 60 8.15 -6.29 12.95
CA VAL A 60 7.63 -7.47 12.27
C VAL A 60 7.37 -8.55 13.29
N GLU A 61 6.12 -8.94 13.48
CA GLU A 61 5.75 -9.99 14.43
C GLU A 61 4.75 -10.97 13.81
N PHE A 62 4.94 -12.25 14.02
CA PHE A 62 3.99 -13.30 13.65
C PHE A 62 4.32 -14.64 14.30
N ASP A 63 3.28 -15.45 14.54
CA ASP A 63 3.40 -16.85 14.82
C ASP A 63 3.35 -17.66 13.52
N TYR A 64 4.30 -18.57 13.33
CA TYR A 64 4.35 -19.41 12.17
C TYR A 64 4.05 -20.87 12.50
N THR A 65 3.23 -21.55 11.67
CA THR A 65 2.91 -22.98 11.82
C THR A 65 3.48 -23.75 10.62
N GLY A 66 4.60 -24.45 10.84
CA GLY A 66 5.28 -25.23 9.80
C GLY A 66 4.84 -26.70 9.74
N THR A 67 5.20 -27.36 8.64
CA THR A 67 5.09 -28.84 8.45
C THR A 67 6.44 -29.53 8.61
N SER A 68 7.53 -28.80 8.44
CA SER A 68 8.90 -29.23 8.73
C SER A 68 9.68 -28.05 9.31
N LYS A 69 10.91 -28.29 9.77
CA LYS A 69 11.72 -27.24 10.40
C LYS A 69 11.97 -26.09 9.45
N VAL A 70 11.92 -24.87 9.99
CA VAL A 70 12.26 -23.66 9.26
C VAL A 70 13.77 -23.58 9.07
N THR A 71 14.22 -23.37 7.85
CA THR A 71 15.64 -23.25 7.48
C THR A 71 16.03 -21.83 7.09
N LYS A 72 15.03 -21.02 6.64
CA LYS A 72 15.29 -19.65 6.25
C LYS A 72 14.02 -18.81 6.38
N ILE A 73 14.19 -17.58 6.85
CA ILE A 73 13.17 -16.53 6.78
C ILE A 73 13.80 -15.32 6.12
N SER A 74 13.13 -14.78 5.11
CA SER A 74 13.59 -13.57 4.40
C SER A 74 12.45 -12.60 4.13
N PHE A 75 12.82 -11.31 4.05
CA PHE A 75 11.94 -10.22 3.73
C PHE A 75 12.36 -9.58 2.41
N ASP A 76 11.38 -9.25 1.58
CA ASP A 76 11.54 -8.37 0.43
C ASP A 76 10.57 -7.20 0.59
N VAL A 77 11.02 -6.01 0.19
CA VAL A 77 10.20 -4.79 0.18
C VAL A 77 10.34 -4.11 -1.17
N ALA A 78 9.23 -3.72 -1.75
CA ALA A 78 9.18 -2.93 -2.97
C ALA A 78 8.18 -1.79 -2.84
N SER A 79 8.47 -0.66 -3.47
CA SER A 79 7.52 0.44 -3.57
C SER A 79 6.30 0.01 -4.38
N HIS A 80 5.09 0.32 -3.90
CA HIS A 80 3.85 0.05 -4.61
C HIS A 80 3.18 1.35 -5.07
N ASN A 81 3.00 2.29 -4.14
CA ASN A 81 2.51 3.63 -4.42
C ASN A 81 3.21 4.60 -3.46
N VAL A 82 4.40 5.03 -3.84
CA VAL A 82 5.29 5.83 -3.01
C VAL A 82 5.64 7.13 -3.72
N THR A 83 5.56 8.23 -3.01
CA THR A 83 5.93 9.55 -3.52
C THR A 83 7.07 10.11 -2.67
N LYS A 84 8.22 10.33 -3.30
CA LYS A 84 9.33 11.06 -2.67
C LYS A 84 9.03 12.55 -2.73
N VAL A 85 8.88 13.19 -1.58
CA VAL A 85 8.55 14.62 -1.46
C VAL A 85 9.77 15.45 -1.06
N ASN A 86 10.60 14.93 -0.16
CA ASN A 86 11.73 15.66 0.41
C ASN A 86 13.09 15.08 -0.02
N LYS A 87 14.15 15.87 0.13
CA LYS A 87 15.52 15.46 -0.22
C LYS A 87 16.06 14.37 0.71
N ASP A 88 15.61 14.35 1.95
CA ASP A 88 15.96 13.39 3.00
C ASP A 88 15.12 12.10 2.95
N GLU A 89 14.24 11.97 1.97
CA GLU A 89 13.43 10.76 1.78
C GLU A 89 14.06 9.83 0.75
N ILE A 90 14.01 8.54 1.03
CA ILE A 90 14.46 7.47 0.14
C ILE A 90 13.30 6.51 -0.10
N ILE A 91 13.11 6.10 -1.35
CA ILE A 91 12.22 4.98 -1.67
C ILE A 91 12.88 3.73 -1.09
N TRP A 92 12.21 3.11 -0.11
CA TRP A 92 12.71 1.95 0.58
C TRP A 92 12.50 0.69 -0.25
N GLU A 93 13.57 0.03 -0.59
CA GLU A 93 13.56 -1.25 -1.29
C GLU A 93 14.51 -2.22 -0.59
N LEU A 94 14.07 -3.46 -0.45
CA LEU A 94 14.84 -4.51 0.20
C LEU A 94 14.70 -5.81 -0.59
N LYS A 95 15.80 -6.53 -0.77
CA LYS A 95 15.78 -7.82 -1.45
C LYS A 95 16.46 -8.87 -0.62
N ASN A 96 15.73 -9.95 -0.33
CA ASN A 96 16.24 -11.14 0.37
C ASN A 96 16.96 -10.80 1.68
N HIS A 97 16.41 -9.86 2.46
CA HIS A 97 16.93 -9.59 3.81
C HIS A 97 16.70 -10.80 4.71
N LEU A 98 17.76 -11.34 5.27
CA LEU A 98 17.68 -12.57 6.07
C LEU A 98 17.42 -12.26 7.54
N VAL A 99 16.39 -12.87 8.10
CA VAL A 99 16.20 -12.90 9.54
C VAL A 99 17.30 -13.76 10.16
N PRO A 100 17.95 -13.34 11.25
CA PRO A 100 18.99 -14.12 11.89
C PRO A 100 18.53 -15.52 12.31
N VAL A 101 19.29 -16.55 11.96
CA VAL A 101 18.95 -17.97 12.17
C VAL A 101 18.57 -18.27 13.62
N LYS A 102 19.20 -17.61 14.60
CA LYS A 102 18.90 -17.74 16.03
C LYS A 102 17.43 -17.52 16.40
N ASN A 103 16.67 -16.81 15.56
CA ASN A 103 15.25 -16.49 15.80
C ASN A 103 14.33 -17.67 15.47
N TYR A 104 14.78 -18.65 14.68
CA TYR A 104 13.95 -19.77 14.22
C TYR A 104 14.68 -21.11 14.16
N GLU A 105 15.96 -21.16 14.52
CA GLU A 105 16.80 -22.35 14.40
C GLU A 105 16.17 -23.58 15.07
N ASN A 106 16.10 -24.70 14.33
CA ASN A 106 15.53 -25.97 14.74
C ASN A 106 14.06 -25.94 15.17
N GLN A 107 13.33 -24.87 14.89
CA GLN A 107 11.91 -24.74 15.24
C GLN A 107 11.01 -25.16 14.08
N LEU A 108 9.91 -25.85 14.41
CA LEU A 108 8.81 -26.16 13.50
C LEU A 108 7.82 -25.00 13.45
N ASN A 109 7.55 -24.38 14.59
CA ASN A 109 6.58 -23.32 14.79
C ASN A 109 7.25 -22.13 15.51
N PRO A 110 8.12 -21.36 14.82
CA PRO A 110 8.74 -20.22 15.45
C PRO A 110 7.77 -19.06 15.67
N HIS A 111 7.94 -18.37 16.79
CA HIS A 111 7.44 -17.02 16.99
C HIS A 111 8.51 -16.04 16.52
N ILE A 112 8.17 -15.18 15.60
CA ILE A 112 9.09 -14.18 15.04
C ILE A 112 8.70 -12.82 15.61
N HIS A 113 9.66 -12.18 16.26
CA HIS A 113 9.62 -10.80 16.70
C HIS A 113 10.93 -10.17 16.24
N TYR A 114 10.85 -9.28 15.24
CA TYR A 114 12.01 -8.72 14.57
C TYR A 114 11.83 -7.24 14.27
N HIS A 115 12.85 -6.45 14.56
CA HIS A 115 12.93 -5.05 14.20
C HIS A 115 13.79 -4.91 12.96
N LEU A 116 13.17 -4.60 11.83
CA LEU A 116 13.84 -4.42 10.55
C LEU A 116 14.23 -2.95 10.39
N ALA A 117 15.51 -2.66 10.58
CA ALA A 117 16.05 -1.33 10.37
C ALA A 117 15.90 -0.90 8.90
N PHE A 118 15.73 0.40 8.68
CA PHE A 118 15.86 0.98 7.35
C PHE A 118 17.36 1.06 7.02
N ASP A 119 17.92 0.00 6.43
CA ASP A 119 19.28 -0.01 5.90
C ASP A 119 19.34 0.89 4.63
N PHE A 120 19.33 2.19 4.86
CA PHE A 120 19.77 3.13 3.84
C PHE A 120 21.28 3.01 3.74
N ASP A 121 21.72 2.38 2.68
CA ASP A 121 23.08 1.91 2.35
C ASP A 121 24.21 2.66 3.09
N GLU A 122 25.19 1.95 3.62
CA GLU A 122 26.33 2.50 4.39
C GLU A 122 27.07 3.67 3.70
N LYS A 123 26.81 3.90 2.41
CA LYS A 123 27.35 5.02 1.63
C LYS A 123 26.80 6.38 2.05
N ASP A 124 25.65 6.44 2.70
CA ASP A 124 25.01 7.67 3.15
C ASP A 124 25.18 7.95 4.66
N LYS A 125 26.23 7.40 5.28
CA LYS A 125 26.59 7.71 6.68
C LYS A 125 26.78 9.21 6.96
N GLU A 126 26.90 10.02 5.91
CA GLU A 126 27.01 11.49 6.00
C GLU A 126 25.63 12.16 6.21
N ASN A 127 24.51 11.46 5.98
CA ASN A 127 23.17 12.02 6.16
C ASN A 127 22.32 11.18 7.12
N PRO A 128 22.50 11.34 8.45
CA PRO A 128 21.77 10.58 9.47
C PRO A 128 20.26 10.90 9.55
N LEU A 129 19.77 11.78 8.67
CA LEU A 129 18.36 12.22 8.63
C LEU A 129 17.55 11.49 7.56
N LEU A 130 18.16 10.54 6.83
CA LEU A 130 17.44 9.77 5.83
C LEU A 130 16.30 8.95 6.45
N LYS A 131 15.15 9.02 5.81
CA LYS A 131 13.91 8.33 6.23
C LYS A 131 13.20 7.73 5.02
N PRO A 132 12.39 6.69 5.19
CA PRO A 132 11.63 6.13 4.08
C PRO A 132 10.66 7.18 3.53
N ALA A 133 10.51 7.23 2.21
CA ALA A 133 9.49 8.05 1.58
C ALA A 133 8.10 7.55 2.00
N THR A 134 7.16 8.47 2.14
CA THR A 134 5.78 8.12 2.50
C THR A 134 5.05 7.43 1.36
N GLY A 135 4.13 6.56 1.69
CA GLY A 135 3.33 5.82 0.72
C GLY A 135 3.11 4.36 1.08
N VAL A 136 2.74 3.57 0.10
CA VAL A 136 2.44 2.15 0.27
C VAL A 136 3.55 1.31 -0.31
N TYR A 137 4.01 0.34 0.47
CA TYR A 137 5.02 -0.63 0.11
C TYR A 137 4.43 -2.03 0.09
N SER A 138 4.87 -2.86 -0.85
CA SER A 138 4.63 -4.30 -0.81
C SER A 138 5.70 -4.95 0.07
N PHE A 139 5.29 -5.59 1.16
CA PHE A 139 6.16 -6.30 2.09
C PHE A 139 5.92 -7.80 1.96
N LYS A 140 6.92 -8.55 1.52
CA LYS A 140 6.85 -9.99 1.32
C LYS A 140 7.70 -10.72 2.35
N ILE A 141 7.10 -11.72 2.99
CA ILE A 141 7.76 -12.63 3.91
C ILE A 141 7.82 -14.01 3.26
N THR A 142 9.01 -14.56 3.16
CA THR A 142 9.23 -15.93 2.67
C THR A 142 9.81 -16.78 3.78
N VAL A 143 9.19 -17.94 4.05
CA VAL A 143 9.66 -18.97 4.98
C VAL A 143 9.97 -20.23 4.19
N GLU A 144 11.23 -20.71 4.27
CA GLU A 144 11.67 -21.94 3.62
C GLU A 144 11.89 -23.04 4.66
N HIS A 145 11.64 -24.28 4.28
CA HIS A 145 11.67 -25.45 5.17
C HIS A 145 12.75 -26.46 4.77
N GLU A 146 13.08 -27.37 5.70
CA GLU A 146 14.04 -28.44 5.52
C GLU A 146 13.64 -29.43 4.38
N ASP A 147 12.34 -29.62 4.16
CA ASP A 147 11.80 -30.45 3.08
C ASP A 147 11.77 -29.76 1.71
N GLY A 148 12.31 -28.55 1.58
CA GLY A 148 12.36 -27.76 0.36
C GLY A 148 11.05 -27.03 0.02
N THR A 149 10.02 -27.15 0.84
CA THR A 149 8.78 -26.38 0.65
C THR A 149 8.96 -24.94 1.12
N LYS A 150 8.08 -24.03 0.65
CA LYS A 150 8.04 -22.64 1.08
C LYS A 150 6.63 -22.18 1.43
N SER A 151 6.55 -21.15 2.26
CA SER A 151 5.35 -20.35 2.50
C SER A 151 5.67 -18.89 2.24
N VAL A 152 4.75 -18.17 1.62
CA VAL A 152 4.94 -16.77 1.25
C VAL A 152 3.69 -15.98 1.59
N ILE A 153 3.84 -14.83 2.20
CA ILE A 153 2.77 -13.86 2.40
C ILE A 153 3.24 -12.47 1.96
N THR A 154 2.43 -11.79 1.19
CA THR A 154 2.66 -10.38 0.82
C THR A 154 1.56 -9.52 1.41
N LYS A 155 1.95 -8.42 2.06
CA LYS A 155 1.06 -7.41 2.64
C LYS A 155 1.46 -6.02 2.20
N LYS A 156 0.51 -5.10 2.21
CA LYS A 156 0.77 -3.69 1.96
C LYS A 156 1.07 -3.01 3.30
N LEU A 157 2.23 -2.37 3.40
CA LEU A 157 2.64 -1.56 4.54
C LEU A 157 2.54 -0.09 4.16
N SER A 158 1.81 0.70 4.93
CA SER A 158 1.68 2.15 4.73
C SER A 158 2.64 2.92 5.65
N ILE A 159 3.49 3.77 5.07
CA ILE A 159 4.39 4.67 5.82
C ILE A 159 3.84 6.09 5.73
N LEU A 160 3.56 6.71 6.89
CA LEU A 160 2.82 7.97 7.00
C LEU A 160 3.68 9.08 7.61
N GLN A 161 3.54 10.32 7.09
CA GLN A 161 4.30 11.46 7.59
C GLN A 161 3.64 12.18 8.76
N LYS A 162 2.40 12.63 8.54
CA LYS A 162 1.67 13.51 9.47
C LYS A 162 0.42 12.88 10.07
N PHE A 163 0.19 11.61 9.84
CA PHE A 163 -0.96 10.90 10.36
C PHE A 163 -0.53 9.97 11.48
N LYS A 164 -1.27 9.99 12.59
CA LYS A 164 -1.10 9.08 13.71
C LYS A 164 -2.41 8.37 13.99
N ASP A 165 -2.32 7.20 14.61
CA ASP A 165 -3.45 6.41 15.11
C ASP A 165 -4.54 6.23 14.05
N LEU A 166 -4.13 6.05 12.77
CA LEU A 166 -5.05 5.86 11.68
C LEU A 166 -5.77 4.52 11.81
N GLU A 167 -7.09 4.61 11.85
CA GLU A 167 -8.00 3.46 11.81
C GLU A 167 -8.97 3.61 10.64
N ILE A 168 -9.17 2.54 9.87
CA ILE A 168 -10.18 2.45 8.81
C ILE A 168 -10.91 1.13 8.99
N GLY A 169 -12.18 1.20 9.43
CA GLY A 169 -12.89 0.03 9.90
C GLY A 169 -12.12 -0.68 11.02
N GLU A 170 -12.29 -1.96 11.15
CA GLU A 170 -11.52 -2.78 12.09
C GLU A 170 -10.30 -3.39 11.37
N ASN A 171 -9.09 -2.97 11.74
CA ASN A 171 -7.82 -3.44 11.13
C ASN A 171 -7.78 -3.33 9.60
N ASN A 172 -8.17 -2.18 9.04
CA ASN A 172 -8.34 -1.94 7.61
C ASN A 172 -9.31 -2.92 6.93
N THR A 173 -10.28 -3.39 7.67
CA THR A 173 -11.35 -4.27 7.18
C THR A 173 -12.69 -3.67 7.54
N VAL A 174 -13.59 -3.62 6.58
CA VAL A 174 -14.99 -3.24 6.74
C VAL A 174 -15.84 -4.47 6.47
N ASN A 175 -16.84 -4.77 7.30
CA ASN A 175 -17.69 -5.93 7.07
C ASN A 175 -18.71 -5.64 5.96
N PHE A 176 -18.92 -6.64 5.10
CA PHE A 176 -19.95 -6.52 4.07
C PHE A 176 -21.34 -6.35 4.69
N GLY A 177 -22.04 -5.32 4.23
CA GLY A 177 -23.37 -4.96 4.75
C GLY A 177 -23.36 -3.86 5.81
N GLU A 178 -22.19 -3.32 6.17
CA GLU A 178 -22.11 -2.05 6.87
C GLU A 178 -22.48 -0.90 5.93
N ASP A 179 -23.19 0.11 6.46
CA ASP A 179 -23.63 1.26 5.66
C ASP A 179 -22.56 2.36 5.57
N GLU A 180 -21.55 2.29 6.44
CA GLU A 180 -20.51 3.30 6.56
C GLU A 180 -19.12 2.70 6.89
N ILE A 181 -18.08 3.46 6.57
CA ILE A 181 -16.69 3.18 6.96
C ILE A 181 -16.33 4.10 8.10
N HIS A 182 -16.00 3.54 9.26
CA HIS A 182 -15.37 4.27 10.34
C HIS A 182 -13.95 4.68 9.94
N THR A 183 -13.61 5.95 10.10
CA THR A 183 -12.24 6.46 9.93
C THR A 183 -11.87 7.32 11.11
N GLU A 184 -10.72 7.05 11.71
CA GLU A 184 -10.20 7.82 12.83
C GLU A 184 -8.70 8.04 12.67
N PHE A 185 -8.20 9.27 12.94
CA PHE A 185 -6.78 9.59 12.96
C PHE A 185 -6.52 10.94 13.64
N GLU A 186 -5.32 11.10 14.18
CA GLU A 186 -4.76 12.40 14.56
C GLU A 186 -3.88 12.92 13.42
N TYR A 187 -4.09 14.16 12.99
CA TYR A 187 -3.26 14.80 11.97
C TYR A 187 -2.33 15.84 12.59
N ILE A 188 -1.02 15.72 12.38
CA ILE A 188 0.00 16.62 12.92
C ILE A 188 0.19 17.79 11.97
N SER A 189 -0.49 18.90 12.23
CA SER A 189 -0.45 20.11 11.40
C SER A 189 0.47 21.19 11.93
N GLU A 190 0.93 21.09 13.19
CA GLU A 190 1.79 22.13 13.79
C GLU A 190 3.03 22.47 12.92
N PRO A 191 3.38 23.75 12.73
CA PRO A 191 2.79 24.94 13.35
C PRO A 191 1.50 25.47 12.71
N ASN A 192 1.05 24.90 11.59
CA ASN A 192 -0.08 25.35 10.81
C ASN A 192 -1.43 24.92 11.42
N THR A 193 -2.51 25.29 10.76
CA THR A 193 -3.86 24.79 11.02
C THR A 193 -4.41 24.18 9.75
N VAL A 194 -5.34 23.22 9.87
CA VAL A 194 -5.99 22.58 8.74
C VAL A 194 -7.09 23.48 8.18
N THR A 195 -7.19 23.56 6.86
CA THR A 195 -8.21 24.34 6.13
C THR A 195 -9.18 23.49 5.34
N GLU A 196 -8.75 22.30 4.91
CA GLU A 196 -9.59 21.32 4.21
C GLU A 196 -9.13 19.91 4.48
N ILE A 197 -10.07 18.99 4.64
CA ILE A 197 -9.82 17.55 4.58
C ILE A 197 -10.77 16.97 3.53
N LYS A 198 -10.20 16.21 2.61
CA LYS A 198 -10.91 15.60 1.49
C LYS A 198 -10.60 14.11 1.43
N TYR A 199 -11.63 13.30 1.32
CA TYR A 199 -11.55 11.88 1.02
C TYR A 199 -11.81 11.63 -0.46
N GLU A 200 -11.07 10.73 -1.06
CA GLU A 200 -11.30 10.23 -2.40
C GLU A 200 -11.27 8.71 -2.34
N LEU A 201 -12.43 8.08 -2.43
CA LEU A 201 -12.58 6.64 -2.42
C LEU A 201 -12.49 6.11 -3.85
N TRP A 202 -11.54 5.21 -4.09
CA TRP A 202 -11.38 4.52 -5.37
C TRP A 202 -11.85 3.09 -5.27
N PHE A 203 -12.60 2.63 -6.27
CA PHE A 203 -13.17 1.28 -6.36
C PHE A 203 -13.32 0.86 -7.81
N LYS A 204 -13.48 -0.46 -8.02
CA LYS A 204 -13.86 -1.02 -9.33
C LYS A 204 -15.36 -1.28 -9.37
N GLU A 205 -15.95 -1.20 -10.56
CA GLU A 205 -17.33 -1.60 -10.77
C GLU A 205 -17.52 -3.07 -10.41
N TRP A 206 -18.58 -3.38 -9.67
CA TRP A 206 -18.90 -4.74 -9.25
C TRP A 206 -19.92 -5.38 -10.17
N ARG A 207 -19.59 -6.55 -10.72
CA ARG A 207 -20.57 -7.37 -11.46
C ARG A 207 -21.22 -8.38 -10.53
N THR A 208 -22.48 -8.14 -10.21
CA THR A 208 -23.26 -8.99 -9.29
C THR A 208 -23.51 -10.39 -9.85
N ASP A 209 -23.66 -10.51 -11.17
CA ASP A 209 -23.85 -11.79 -11.87
C ASP A 209 -22.62 -12.70 -11.81
N GLN A 210 -21.42 -12.14 -11.76
CA GLN A 210 -20.15 -12.88 -11.75
C GLN A 210 -19.45 -12.83 -10.39
N LYS A 211 -19.90 -11.98 -9.46
CA LYS A 211 -19.28 -11.73 -8.15
C LYS A 211 -17.80 -11.33 -8.26
N VAL A 212 -17.48 -10.48 -9.21
CA VAL A 212 -16.12 -10.00 -9.47
C VAL A 212 -16.10 -8.49 -9.70
N ALA A 213 -15.01 -7.86 -9.28
CA ALA A 213 -14.72 -6.48 -9.61
C ALA A 213 -14.19 -6.41 -11.05
N ILE A 214 -14.77 -5.53 -11.87
CA ILE A 214 -14.40 -5.37 -13.27
C ILE A 214 -14.25 -3.90 -13.64
N GLY A 215 -13.67 -3.67 -14.82
CA GLY A 215 -13.61 -2.34 -15.41
C GLY A 215 -12.47 -1.49 -14.87
N LYS A 216 -12.60 -0.18 -15.12
CA LYS A 216 -11.63 0.83 -14.67
C LYS A 216 -11.92 1.22 -13.23
N TRP A 217 -10.88 1.74 -12.57
CA TRP A 217 -11.04 2.40 -11.29
C TRP A 217 -11.94 3.64 -11.44
N ASN A 218 -12.92 3.76 -10.55
CA ASN A 218 -13.77 4.91 -10.38
C ASN A 218 -13.44 5.58 -9.04
N SER A 219 -13.76 6.86 -8.88
CA SER A 219 -13.59 7.52 -7.59
C SER A 219 -14.78 8.38 -7.22
N VAL A 220 -15.01 8.50 -5.92
CA VAL A 220 -15.96 9.43 -5.31
C VAL A 220 -15.20 10.33 -4.34
N VAL A 221 -15.47 11.63 -4.41
CA VAL A 221 -14.81 12.64 -3.59
C VAL A 221 -15.80 13.19 -2.57
N THR A 222 -15.37 13.24 -1.30
CA THR A 222 -16.12 13.84 -0.19
C THR A 222 -15.24 14.83 0.54
N ILE A 223 -15.71 16.06 0.73
CA ILE A 223 -15.05 17.05 1.60
C ILE A 223 -15.67 16.92 2.99
N LEU A 224 -14.83 16.72 4.01
CA LEU A 224 -15.30 16.56 5.36
C LEU A 224 -15.93 17.86 5.91
N PRO A 225 -16.86 17.78 6.86
CA PRO A 225 -17.42 18.94 7.52
C PRO A 225 -16.35 19.79 8.22
N LYS A 226 -16.34 21.09 7.95
CA LYS A 226 -15.30 22.02 8.42
C LYS A 226 -15.19 22.11 9.95
N ASN A 227 -16.29 21.90 10.67
CA ASN A 227 -16.30 21.89 12.13
C ASN A 227 -15.41 20.83 12.76
N LEU A 228 -14.96 19.81 11.99
CA LEU A 228 -14.05 18.78 12.47
C LEU A 228 -12.60 19.24 12.53
N TYR A 229 -12.20 20.24 11.71
CA TYR A 229 -10.78 20.54 11.53
C TYR A 229 -10.46 22.02 11.28
N GLU A 230 -11.41 22.86 10.81
CA GLU A 230 -11.09 24.22 10.33
C GLU A 230 -10.52 25.10 11.46
N GLY A 231 -9.30 25.58 11.25
CA GLY A 231 -8.59 26.43 12.21
C GLY A 231 -8.01 25.67 13.43
N VAL A 232 -8.16 24.35 13.47
CA VAL A 232 -7.61 23.50 14.55
C VAL A 232 -6.17 23.11 14.22
N LYS A 233 -5.30 23.14 15.24
CA LYS A 233 -3.98 22.52 15.19
C LYS A 233 -4.08 21.08 15.66
N ASN A 234 -3.40 20.18 14.96
CA ASN A 234 -3.40 18.75 15.24
C ASN A 234 -4.82 18.21 15.47
N PRO A 235 -5.73 18.34 14.48
CA PRO A 235 -7.09 17.87 14.65
C PRO A 235 -7.13 16.34 14.80
N HIS A 236 -7.96 15.88 15.75
CA HIS A 236 -8.38 14.50 15.84
C HIS A 236 -9.64 14.35 14.97
N ILE A 237 -9.57 13.50 13.97
CA ILE A 237 -10.65 13.27 13.03
C ILE A 237 -11.29 11.93 13.35
N HIS A 238 -12.56 11.96 13.62
CA HIS A 238 -13.45 10.82 13.75
C HIS A 238 -14.59 11.04 12.76
N TYR A 239 -14.66 10.23 11.71
CA TYR A 239 -15.62 10.44 10.64
C TYR A 239 -16.15 9.11 10.11
N HIS A 240 -17.45 9.04 9.95
CA HIS A 240 -18.14 7.94 9.30
C HIS A 240 -18.41 8.31 7.85
N TYR A 241 -17.77 7.58 6.96
CA TYR A 241 -17.91 7.77 5.52
C TYR A 241 -18.99 6.82 4.99
N ASP A 242 -20.06 7.40 4.42
CA ASP A 242 -21.12 6.59 3.84
C ASP A 242 -20.58 5.70 2.72
N LEU A 243 -20.81 4.41 2.83
CA LEU A 243 -20.51 3.48 1.76
C LEU A 243 -21.44 3.71 0.57
N LEU A 244 -20.93 3.48 -0.61
CA LEU A 244 -21.76 3.51 -1.79
C LEU A 244 -22.81 2.40 -1.72
N PRO A 245 -24.05 2.64 -2.22
CA PRO A 245 -25.12 1.64 -2.18
C PRO A 245 -24.76 0.31 -2.85
N GLU A 246 -23.77 0.33 -3.74
CA GLU A 246 -23.27 -0.84 -4.47
C GLU A 246 -21.93 -1.34 -3.93
N SER A 247 -21.56 -0.99 -2.70
CA SER A 247 -20.34 -1.49 -2.07
C SER A 247 -20.31 -3.01 -2.10
N SER A 248 -19.17 -3.55 -2.44
CA SER A 248 -18.99 -4.97 -2.74
C SER A 248 -17.74 -5.51 -2.06
N LYS A 249 -17.66 -6.82 -1.94
CA LYS A 249 -16.48 -7.51 -1.41
C LYS A 249 -15.31 -7.35 -2.37
N GLN A 250 -14.46 -6.35 -2.15
CA GLN A 250 -13.28 -6.06 -2.94
C GLN A 250 -12.33 -5.14 -2.18
N GLU A 251 -11.18 -4.88 -2.77
CA GLU A 251 -10.24 -3.89 -2.30
C GLU A 251 -10.66 -2.48 -2.72
N TYR A 252 -10.46 -1.53 -1.83
CA TYR A 252 -10.71 -0.10 -2.02
C TYR A 252 -9.46 0.69 -1.67
N TRP A 253 -9.22 1.78 -2.40
CA TRP A 253 -8.24 2.78 -2.03
C TRP A 253 -8.94 4.00 -1.46
N LEU A 254 -8.58 4.37 -0.23
CA LEU A 254 -8.96 5.64 0.35
C LEU A 254 -7.77 6.59 0.29
N ASN A 255 -7.88 7.68 -0.48
CA ASN A 255 -6.95 8.78 -0.44
C ASN A 255 -7.51 9.87 0.48
N ILE A 256 -6.73 10.24 1.49
CA ILE A 256 -7.03 11.34 2.40
C ILE A 256 -6.12 12.50 2.01
N TYR A 257 -6.69 13.65 1.70
CA TYR A 257 -5.96 14.87 1.40
C TYR A 257 -6.22 15.87 2.51
N VAL A 258 -5.15 16.42 3.08
CA VAL A 258 -5.23 17.45 4.12
C VAL A 258 -4.52 18.70 3.63
N GLN A 259 -5.26 19.80 3.54
CA GLN A 259 -4.75 21.11 3.17
C GLN A 259 -4.46 21.92 4.42
N GLU A 260 -3.22 22.35 4.58
CA GLU A 260 -2.80 23.24 5.65
C GLU A 260 -2.86 24.71 5.22
N LYS A 261 -3.08 25.58 6.18
CA LYS A 261 -3.13 27.03 5.95
C LYS A 261 -1.76 27.55 5.48
N GLY A 262 -1.74 28.15 4.30
CA GLY A 262 -0.53 28.73 3.72
C GLY A 262 0.29 27.78 2.85
N GLU A 263 -0.01 26.48 2.88
CA GLU A 263 0.65 25.51 2.01
C GLU A 263 -0.01 25.50 0.62
N LYS A 264 0.80 25.28 -0.42
CA LYS A 264 0.33 25.22 -1.81
C LYS A 264 -0.24 23.85 -2.17
N GLU A 265 0.26 22.81 -1.55
CA GLU A 265 -0.10 21.42 -1.82
C GLU A 265 -0.70 20.76 -0.60
N SER A 266 -1.67 19.89 -0.83
CA SER A 266 -2.24 19.06 0.22
C SER A 266 -1.29 17.91 0.57
N VAL A 267 -1.20 17.56 1.83
CA VAL A 267 -0.60 16.30 2.26
C VAL A 267 -1.56 15.17 1.87
N LYS A 268 -1.06 14.16 1.15
CA LYS A 268 -1.84 13.00 0.71
C LYS A 268 -1.45 11.76 1.49
N LEU A 269 -2.44 11.02 1.91
CA LEU A 269 -2.34 9.66 2.41
C LEU A 269 -3.15 8.73 1.51
N SER A 270 -2.60 7.57 1.16
CA SER A 270 -3.33 6.54 0.42
C SER A 270 -3.34 5.26 1.25
N VAL A 271 -4.50 4.71 1.52
CA VAL A 271 -4.69 3.50 2.32
C VAL A 271 -5.52 2.49 1.53
N LEU A 272 -5.05 1.26 1.50
CA LEU A 272 -5.80 0.12 0.97
C LEU A 272 -6.61 -0.52 2.11
N PHE A 273 -7.88 -0.78 1.89
CA PHE A 273 -8.70 -1.57 2.81
C PHE A 273 -9.60 -2.54 2.02
N GLU A 274 -10.14 -3.53 2.71
CA GLU A 274 -11.00 -4.56 2.12
C GLU A 274 -12.39 -4.51 2.72
N ILE A 275 -13.42 -4.72 1.88
CA ILE A 275 -14.76 -5.11 2.35
C ILE A 275 -14.86 -6.63 2.24
N LYS A 276 -15.12 -7.31 3.35
CA LYS A 276 -15.18 -8.79 3.47
C LYS A 276 -16.57 -9.32 3.70
#